data_b1bfa5341588adf8cbcc761c90f3b4db
#
_entry.id   b1bfa5341588adf8cbcc761c90f3b4db
#
_cell.length_a   1.000
_cell.length_b   1.000
_cell.length_c   1.000
_cell.angle_alpha   90.00
_cell.angle_beta   90.00
_cell.angle_gamma   90.00
#
_symmetry.space_group_name_H-M   'P 1'
#
loop_
_entity.id
_entity.type
_entity.pdbx_description
1 polymer ?
#
loop_
_entity_poly.entity_id
_entity_poly.type
_entity_poly.pdbx_seq_one_letter_code
_entity_poly.pdbx_strand_id
1 'polypeptide(L)'
;EVIDNKMQFKNDSFSKKLKDLVAYKKQYPHLKVMIACGGWGGCAGFSDMANDPELRQGFVKSTMDFITEYNLDGTDMDWEYPGMRGAGNTYRKEDTQNFTALMKELRAGLDATGKDMTLSFASAGWERYYDHIETLEVMKYANYMNVMTYDLAGGGSPYTAHHTNLGALTIDD
;
A
#
# COMPACT_ATOMS: atom_id res chain seq x y z
N GLU A 1 -9.25 2.50 -2.09
CA GLU A 1 -9.07 1.57 -3.23
C GLU A 1 -8.83 2.35 -4.52
N VAL A 2 -8.34 1.65 -5.55
CA VAL A 2 -8.27 2.18 -6.93
C VAL A 2 -9.62 1.91 -7.59
N ILE A 3 -10.43 2.96 -7.75
CA ILE A 3 -11.73 2.88 -8.42
C ILE A 3 -11.72 3.89 -9.56
N ASP A 4 -12.03 3.47 -10.78
CA ASP A 4 -11.95 4.31 -11.98
C ASP A 4 -10.60 5.04 -12.13
N ASN A 5 -9.51 4.32 -11.82
CA ASN A 5 -8.13 4.83 -11.81
C ASN A 5 -7.89 6.02 -10.85
N LYS A 6 -8.66 6.13 -9.77
CA LYS A 6 -8.54 7.18 -8.76
C LYS A 6 -8.52 6.59 -7.35
N MET A 7 -7.92 7.35 -6.43
CA MET A 7 -8.03 7.09 -5.00
C MET A 7 -9.45 7.40 -4.53
N GLN A 8 -10.18 6.40 -4.08
CA GLN A 8 -11.56 6.57 -3.61
C GLN A 8 -11.87 5.65 -2.42
N PHE A 9 -12.84 6.06 -1.61
CA PHE A 9 -13.45 5.15 -0.65
C PHE A 9 -14.32 4.11 -1.36
N LYS A 10 -14.34 2.90 -0.82
CA LYS A 10 -15.27 1.85 -1.25
C LYS A 10 -16.73 2.21 -0.95
N ASN A 11 -16.95 2.97 0.13
CA ASN A 11 -18.25 3.51 0.50
C ASN A 11 -18.09 4.76 1.37
N ASP A 12 -19.13 5.60 1.41
CA ASP A 12 -19.11 6.90 2.08
C ASP A 12 -18.95 6.85 3.61
N SER A 13 -19.19 5.70 4.24
CA SER A 13 -19.09 5.57 5.70
C SER A 13 -17.68 5.78 6.22
N PHE A 14 -16.65 5.54 5.39
CA PHE A 14 -15.25 5.76 5.75
C PHE A 14 -14.87 7.23 5.82
N SER A 15 -15.49 8.09 5.02
CA SER A 15 -15.23 9.53 5.03
C SER A 15 -15.43 10.14 6.41
N LYS A 16 -16.56 9.81 7.08
CA LYS A 16 -16.85 10.30 8.44
C LYS A 16 -15.81 9.81 9.44
N LYS A 17 -15.50 8.51 9.42
CA LYS A 17 -14.51 7.91 10.34
C LYS A 17 -13.13 8.56 10.18
N LEU A 18 -12.72 8.83 8.93
CA LEU A 18 -11.44 9.48 8.66
C LEU A 18 -11.41 10.91 9.18
N LYS A 19 -12.50 11.68 8.99
CA LYS A 19 -12.63 13.05 9.54
C LYS A 19 -12.57 13.05 11.06
N ASP A 20 -13.25 12.10 11.71
CA ASP A 20 -13.22 11.95 13.17
C ASP A 20 -11.78 11.62 13.66
N LEU A 21 -11.06 10.74 12.95
CA LEU A 21 -9.67 10.41 13.27
C LEU A 21 -8.74 11.62 13.09
N VAL A 22 -8.85 12.32 11.98
CA VAL A 22 -8.02 13.53 11.69
C VAL A 22 -8.27 14.62 12.72
N ALA A 23 -9.48 14.73 13.29
CA ALA A 23 -9.77 15.73 14.32
C ALA A 23 -8.90 15.58 15.59
N TYR A 24 -8.42 14.35 15.88
CA TYR A 24 -7.50 14.12 17.00
C TYR A 24 -6.14 14.81 16.83
N LYS A 25 -5.73 15.17 15.63
CA LYS A 25 -4.49 15.96 15.40
C LYS A 25 -4.49 17.29 16.15
N LYS A 26 -5.68 17.86 16.45
CA LYS A 26 -5.79 19.08 17.26
C LYS A 26 -5.38 18.85 18.71
N GLN A 27 -5.68 17.67 19.25
CA GLN A 27 -5.35 17.29 20.62
C GLN A 27 -3.93 16.70 20.70
N TYR A 28 -3.49 16.03 19.64
CA TYR A 28 -2.21 15.33 19.54
C TYR A 28 -1.41 15.86 18.34
N PRO A 29 -0.68 16.98 18.49
CA PRO A 29 0.01 17.63 17.36
C PRO A 29 1.07 16.77 16.66
N HIS A 30 1.57 15.72 17.34
CA HIS A 30 2.55 14.78 16.77
C HIS A 30 1.90 13.60 16.03
N LEU A 31 0.57 13.47 16.10
CA LEU A 31 -0.15 12.41 15.39
C LEU A 31 -0.10 12.67 13.90
N LYS A 32 0.42 11.73 13.15
CA LYS A 32 0.30 11.65 11.68
C LYS A 32 -0.83 10.68 11.32
N VAL A 33 -1.70 11.11 10.43
CA VAL A 33 -2.82 10.30 9.93
C VAL A 33 -2.62 10.08 8.44
N MET A 34 -2.53 8.84 8.04
CA MET A 34 -2.33 8.40 6.66
C MET A 34 -3.51 7.61 6.15
N ILE A 35 -3.62 7.44 4.85
CA ILE A 35 -4.60 6.57 4.22
C ILE A 35 -3.90 5.41 3.52
N ALA A 36 -4.32 4.18 3.81
CA ALA A 36 -3.90 3.00 3.07
C ALA A 36 -4.82 2.79 1.85
N CYS A 37 -4.21 2.49 0.71
CA CYS A 37 -4.90 2.16 -0.52
C CYS A 37 -4.58 0.74 -0.96
N GLY A 38 -5.59 -0.10 -1.05
CA GLY A 38 -5.46 -1.50 -1.44
C GLY A 38 -5.97 -2.46 -0.39
N GLY A 39 -5.12 -3.40 0.01
CA GLY A 39 -5.45 -4.54 0.86
C GLY A 39 -6.00 -5.71 0.06
N TRP A 40 -6.09 -6.89 0.66
CA TRP A 40 -6.41 -8.17 0.01
C TRP A 40 -7.58 -8.12 -0.97
N GLY A 41 -8.65 -7.44 -0.65
CA GLY A 41 -9.84 -7.29 -1.51
C GLY A 41 -9.93 -5.98 -2.27
N GLY A 42 -8.92 -5.10 -2.18
CA GLY A 42 -8.95 -3.73 -2.69
C GLY A 42 -7.99 -3.43 -3.84
N CYS A 43 -7.38 -4.46 -4.45
CA CYS A 43 -6.29 -4.28 -5.43
C CYS A 43 -6.69 -4.47 -6.90
N ALA A 44 -7.96 -4.66 -7.21
CA ALA A 44 -8.41 -5.02 -8.56
C ALA A 44 -7.96 -4.03 -9.66
N GLY A 45 -7.86 -2.74 -9.35
CA GLY A 45 -7.48 -1.70 -10.33
C GLY A 45 -5.99 -1.38 -10.42
N PHE A 46 -5.15 -1.92 -9.54
CA PHE A 46 -3.74 -1.48 -9.46
C PHE A 46 -2.93 -1.77 -10.72
N SER A 47 -2.96 -3.02 -11.20
CA SER A 47 -2.12 -3.44 -12.31
C SER A 47 -2.47 -2.70 -13.61
N ASP A 48 -3.75 -2.46 -13.87
CA ASP A 48 -4.19 -1.73 -15.06
C ASP A 48 -3.84 -0.24 -14.94
N MET A 49 -4.13 0.39 -13.81
CA MET A 49 -3.79 1.79 -13.55
C MET A 49 -2.28 2.02 -13.59
N ALA A 50 -1.48 1.16 -12.95
CA ALA A 50 -0.05 1.34 -12.87
C ALA A 50 0.69 1.11 -14.20
N ASN A 51 0.11 0.30 -15.10
CA ASN A 51 0.70 -0.01 -16.41
C ASN A 51 0.60 1.13 -17.44
N ASP A 52 -0.33 2.04 -17.25
CA ASP A 52 -0.52 3.19 -18.14
C ASP A 52 0.00 4.46 -17.47
N PRO A 53 0.99 5.17 -18.05
CA PRO A 53 1.55 6.39 -17.46
C PRO A 53 0.51 7.50 -17.24
N GLU A 54 -0.49 7.64 -18.12
CA GLU A 54 -1.51 8.69 -17.97
C GLU A 54 -2.46 8.34 -16.84
N LEU A 55 -2.90 7.08 -16.75
CA LEU A 55 -3.75 6.59 -15.65
C LEU A 55 -3.02 6.68 -14.32
N ARG A 56 -1.73 6.33 -14.28
CA ARG A 56 -0.89 6.42 -13.09
C ARG A 56 -0.74 7.86 -12.60
N GLN A 57 -0.49 8.81 -13.50
CA GLN A 57 -0.47 10.24 -13.17
C GLN A 57 -1.82 10.74 -12.67
N GLY A 58 -2.91 10.28 -13.28
CA GLY A 58 -4.28 10.57 -12.83
C GLY A 58 -4.55 10.05 -11.42
N PHE A 59 -4.08 8.84 -11.12
CA PHE A 59 -4.17 8.26 -9.77
C PHE A 59 -3.34 9.06 -8.76
N VAL A 60 -2.10 9.40 -9.08
CA VAL A 60 -1.24 10.24 -8.23
C VAL A 60 -1.91 11.57 -7.93
N LYS A 61 -2.43 12.25 -8.96
CA LYS A 61 -3.15 13.51 -8.75
C LYS A 61 -4.35 13.32 -7.82
N SER A 62 -5.18 12.30 -8.05
CA SER A 62 -6.34 12.04 -7.20
C SER A 62 -5.96 11.70 -5.76
N THR A 63 -4.82 11.06 -5.56
CA THR A 63 -4.26 10.79 -4.23
C THR A 63 -3.86 12.08 -3.53
N MET A 64 -3.22 13.02 -4.23
CA MET A 64 -2.87 14.34 -3.66
C MET A 64 -4.11 15.17 -3.34
N ASP A 65 -5.12 15.15 -4.21
CA ASP A 65 -6.41 15.81 -3.96
C ASP A 65 -7.08 15.21 -2.70
N PHE A 66 -7.07 13.88 -2.56
CA PHE A 66 -7.62 13.18 -1.40
C PHE A 66 -6.88 13.52 -0.10
N ILE A 67 -5.54 13.50 -0.11
CA ILE A 67 -4.70 13.88 1.04
C ILE A 67 -5.00 15.31 1.48
N THR A 68 -5.19 16.22 0.52
CA THR A 68 -5.49 17.63 0.79
C THR A 68 -6.89 17.78 1.36
N GLU A 69 -7.89 17.17 0.77
CA GLU A 69 -9.29 17.22 1.20
C GLU A 69 -9.45 16.77 2.65
N TYR A 70 -8.79 15.67 3.03
CA TYR A 70 -8.90 15.09 4.36
C TYR A 70 -7.81 15.54 5.34
N ASN A 71 -6.91 16.45 4.93
CA ASN A 71 -5.79 16.94 5.75
C ASN A 71 -4.94 15.80 6.32
N LEU A 72 -4.53 14.87 5.45
CA LEU A 72 -3.70 13.72 5.80
C LEU A 72 -2.22 14.06 5.75
N ASP A 73 -1.40 13.19 6.34
CA ASP A 73 0.05 13.34 6.46
C ASP A 73 0.81 12.36 5.54
N GLY A 74 0.08 11.66 4.66
CA GLY A 74 0.69 10.73 3.72
C GLY A 74 -0.25 9.62 3.27
N THR A 75 0.34 8.65 2.57
CA THR A 75 -0.38 7.47 2.07
C THR A 75 0.47 6.21 2.18
N ASP A 76 -0.21 5.08 2.33
CA ASP A 76 0.36 3.73 2.31
C ASP A 76 -0.18 2.97 1.10
N MET A 77 0.70 2.32 0.32
CA MET A 77 0.30 1.50 -0.82
C MET A 77 0.29 0.03 -0.42
N ASP A 78 -0.89 -0.54 -0.35
CA ASP A 78 -1.11 -1.92 0.03
C ASP A 78 -1.55 -2.74 -1.19
N TRP A 79 -0.62 -2.86 -2.17
CA TRP A 79 -0.87 -3.61 -3.40
C TRP A 79 -0.52 -5.09 -3.23
N GLU A 80 -1.54 -5.95 -3.23
CA GLU A 80 -1.42 -7.38 -3.02
C GLU A 80 -1.81 -8.17 -4.29
N TYR A 81 -0.88 -8.44 -5.23
CA TYR A 81 0.55 -8.09 -5.18
C TYR A 81 1.01 -7.65 -6.57
N PRO A 82 2.06 -6.82 -6.69
CA PRO A 82 2.68 -6.55 -7.99
C PRO A 82 3.20 -7.85 -8.61
N GLY A 83 2.92 -8.08 -9.89
CA GLY A 83 3.44 -9.22 -10.65
C GLY A 83 2.99 -10.60 -10.18
N MET A 84 2.09 -10.69 -9.22
CA MET A 84 1.67 -11.95 -8.60
C MET A 84 0.16 -12.02 -8.42
N ARG A 85 -0.34 -13.27 -8.32
CA ARG A 85 -1.75 -13.51 -8.00
C ARG A 85 -2.04 -13.10 -6.55
N GLY A 86 -3.03 -12.21 -6.38
CA GLY A 86 -3.68 -11.89 -5.11
C GLY A 86 -5.11 -12.43 -5.04
N ALA A 87 -6.04 -11.65 -4.48
CA ALA A 87 -7.46 -11.97 -4.31
C ALA A 87 -8.27 -11.95 -5.63
N GLY A 88 -7.78 -12.59 -6.69
CA GLY A 88 -8.41 -12.59 -8.00
C GLY A 88 -8.08 -11.36 -8.86
N ASN A 89 -7.13 -10.55 -8.43
CA ASN A 89 -6.69 -9.35 -9.14
C ASN A 89 -5.95 -9.67 -10.44
N THR A 90 -6.10 -8.82 -11.43
CA THR A 90 -5.22 -8.80 -12.61
C THR A 90 -3.79 -8.52 -12.16
N TYR A 91 -2.84 -9.20 -12.77
CA TYR A 91 -1.41 -8.95 -12.56
C TYR A 91 -0.62 -9.20 -13.85
N ARG A 92 0.52 -8.58 -13.98
CA ARG A 92 1.44 -8.72 -15.12
C ARG A 92 2.89 -8.60 -14.66
N LYS A 93 3.83 -9.11 -15.48
CA LYS A 93 5.26 -9.04 -15.14
C LYS A 93 5.78 -7.59 -15.05
N GLU A 94 5.18 -6.69 -15.80
CA GLU A 94 5.50 -5.26 -15.81
C GLU A 94 5.16 -4.55 -14.49
N ASP A 95 4.30 -5.16 -13.65
CA ASP A 95 3.94 -4.60 -12.34
C ASP A 95 5.14 -4.33 -11.45
N THR A 96 6.20 -5.14 -11.57
CA THR A 96 7.46 -4.93 -10.86
C THR A 96 8.02 -3.53 -11.08
N GLN A 97 8.15 -3.12 -12.34
CA GLN A 97 8.67 -1.80 -12.71
C GLN A 97 7.61 -0.71 -12.55
N ASN A 98 6.35 -1.04 -12.82
CA ASN A 98 5.23 -0.13 -12.68
C ASN A 98 5.00 0.28 -11.22
N PHE A 99 5.24 -0.63 -10.27
CA PHE A 99 5.19 -0.30 -8.84
C PHE A 99 6.29 0.68 -8.45
N THR A 100 7.51 0.49 -8.93
CA THR A 100 8.60 1.44 -8.73
C THR A 100 8.27 2.82 -9.30
N ALA A 101 7.71 2.86 -10.52
CA ALA A 101 7.29 4.11 -11.14
C ALA A 101 6.16 4.80 -10.36
N LEU A 102 5.16 4.04 -9.88
CA LEU A 102 4.08 4.56 -9.05
C LEU A 102 4.62 5.18 -7.76
N MET A 103 5.50 4.50 -7.05
CA MET A 103 6.07 5.00 -5.79
C MET A 103 6.91 6.26 -6.00
N LYS A 104 7.68 6.32 -7.10
CA LYS A 104 8.42 7.50 -7.50
C LYS A 104 7.49 8.70 -7.77
N GLU A 105 6.43 8.49 -8.52
CA GLU A 105 5.49 9.55 -8.88
C GLU A 105 4.68 10.02 -7.66
N LEU A 106 4.27 9.10 -6.76
CA LEU A 106 3.64 9.44 -5.48
C LEU A 106 4.57 10.27 -4.60
N ARG A 107 5.86 9.89 -4.48
CA ARG A 107 6.85 10.67 -3.72
C ARG A 107 6.99 12.07 -4.28
N ALA A 108 7.11 12.22 -5.60
CA ALA A 108 7.18 13.54 -6.23
C ALA A 108 5.93 14.39 -5.96
N GLY A 109 4.74 13.79 -6.01
CA GLY A 109 3.49 14.47 -5.68
C GLY A 109 3.43 14.92 -4.23
N LEU A 110 3.87 14.07 -3.29
CA LEU A 110 3.93 14.41 -1.87
C LEU A 110 4.93 15.52 -1.58
N ASP A 111 6.13 15.47 -2.19
CA ASP A 111 7.16 16.50 -2.04
C ASP A 111 6.71 17.87 -2.58
N ALA A 112 5.94 17.88 -3.67
CA ALA A 112 5.39 19.09 -4.24
C ALA A 112 4.40 19.82 -3.31
N THR A 113 3.87 19.16 -2.28
CA THR A 113 3.05 19.82 -1.24
C THR A 113 3.85 20.77 -0.35
N GLY A 114 5.16 20.65 -0.32
CA GLY A 114 6.05 21.39 0.58
C GLY A 114 5.92 21.03 2.07
N LYS A 115 5.21 19.94 2.39
CA LYS A 115 5.01 19.43 3.75
C LYS A 115 5.82 18.16 3.99
N ASP A 116 6.10 17.84 5.25
CA ASP A 116 6.71 16.55 5.66
C ASP A 116 5.67 15.42 5.55
N MET A 117 5.55 14.84 4.35
CA MET A 117 4.61 13.80 4.02
C MET A 117 5.25 12.42 4.03
N THR A 118 4.52 11.44 4.55
CA THR A 118 4.97 10.04 4.62
C THR A 118 4.42 9.22 3.46
N LEU A 119 5.29 8.44 2.82
CA LEU A 119 4.94 7.41 1.86
C LEU A 119 5.43 6.07 2.38
N SER A 120 4.55 5.10 2.49
CA SER A 120 4.88 3.73 2.85
C SER A 120 4.19 2.73 1.94
N PHE A 121 4.56 1.47 2.08
CA PHE A 121 3.87 0.37 1.40
C PHE A 121 3.90 -0.89 2.25
N ALA A 122 2.88 -1.73 2.09
CA ALA A 122 2.85 -3.06 2.68
C ALA A 122 3.59 -4.04 1.76
N SER A 123 4.40 -4.89 2.36
CA SER A 123 5.11 -5.98 1.68
C SER A 123 4.77 -7.32 2.31
N ALA A 124 4.80 -8.37 1.50
CA ALA A 124 4.64 -9.72 2.03
C ALA A 124 5.85 -10.16 2.87
N GLY A 125 5.62 -11.04 3.84
CA GLY A 125 6.65 -11.59 4.73
C GLY A 125 7.33 -12.86 4.19
N TRP A 126 7.29 -13.13 2.88
CA TRP A 126 7.92 -14.31 2.26
C TRP A 126 8.80 -13.95 1.07
N GLU A 127 9.84 -14.75 0.84
CA GLU A 127 10.94 -14.51 -0.09
C GLU A 127 10.48 -14.26 -1.53
N ARG A 128 9.56 -15.08 -2.06
CA ARG A 128 9.08 -14.99 -3.44
C ARG A 128 8.48 -13.63 -3.80
N TYR A 129 7.93 -12.87 -2.85
CA TYR A 129 7.40 -11.53 -3.10
C TYR A 129 8.50 -10.59 -3.61
N TYR A 130 9.72 -10.72 -3.09
CA TYR A 130 10.84 -9.86 -3.42
C TYR A 130 11.42 -10.11 -4.81
N ASP A 131 11.04 -11.21 -5.47
CA ASP A 131 11.33 -11.43 -6.90
C ASP A 131 10.45 -10.55 -7.82
N HIS A 132 9.38 -9.97 -7.27
CA HIS A 132 8.37 -9.21 -8.00
C HIS A 132 8.36 -7.72 -7.68
N ILE A 133 9.30 -7.23 -6.88
CA ILE A 133 9.50 -5.80 -6.62
C ILE A 133 10.98 -5.41 -6.68
N GLU A 134 11.25 -4.21 -7.14
CA GLU A 134 12.59 -3.62 -7.10
C GLU A 134 12.83 -2.95 -5.74
N THR A 135 12.96 -3.74 -4.67
CA THR A 135 12.95 -3.28 -3.28
C THR A 135 13.87 -2.08 -3.04
N LEU A 136 15.13 -2.16 -3.50
CA LEU A 136 16.10 -1.08 -3.29
C LEU A 136 15.72 0.21 -4.04
N GLU A 137 15.10 0.09 -5.20
CA GLU A 137 14.62 1.26 -5.96
C GLU A 137 13.39 1.88 -5.29
N VAL A 138 12.40 1.05 -4.91
CA VAL A 138 11.19 1.49 -4.20
C VAL A 138 11.54 2.21 -2.91
N MET A 139 12.51 1.69 -2.14
CA MET A 139 12.96 2.29 -0.89
C MET A 139 13.66 3.65 -1.04
N LYS A 140 14.01 4.07 -2.25
CA LYS A 140 14.48 5.45 -2.49
C LYS A 140 13.35 6.48 -2.36
N TYR A 141 12.11 6.04 -2.50
CA TYR A 141 10.91 6.89 -2.51
C TYR A 141 10.03 6.70 -1.26
N ALA A 142 10.04 5.51 -0.67
CA ALA A 142 9.28 5.20 0.53
C ALA A 142 10.03 5.57 1.82
N ASN A 143 9.29 6.03 2.83
CA ASN A 143 9.83 6.22 4.17
C ASN A 143 9.88 4.91 4.96
N TYR A 144 8.90 4.03 4.74
CA TYR A 144 8.76 2.75 5.44
C TYR A 144 8.32 1.66 4.48
N MET A 145 8.74 0.44 4.78
CA MET A 145 8.20 -0.80 4.27
C MET A 145 7.57 -1.55 5.44
N ASN A 146 6.26 -1.73 5.39
CA ASN A 146 5.49 -2.43 6.42
C ASN A 146 5.41 -3.91 6.06
N VAL A 147 6.30 -4.71 6.62
CA VAL A 147 6.34 -6.15 6.33
C VAL A 147 5.19 -6.86 7.04
N MET A 148 4.30 -7.50 6.28
CA MET A 148 3.20 -8.31 6.79
C MET A 148 3.71 -9.64 7.32
N THR A 149 4.20 -9.66 8.56
CA THR A 149 4.75 -10.84 9.24
C THR A 149 3.64 -11.64 9.92
N TYR A 150 2.54 -11.86 9.20
CA TYR A 150 1.38 -12.64 9.61
C TYR A 150 0.88 -13.48 8.43
N ASP A 151 -0.15 -14.29 8.64
CA ASP A 151 -0.61 -15.31 7.70
C ASP A 151 0.50 -16.32 7.30
N LEU A 152 1.52 -16.45 8.16
CA LEU A 152 2.65 -17.37 7.93
C LEU A 152 2.23 -18.83 8.08
N ALA A 153 1.16 -19.08 8.82
CA ALA A 153 0.47 -20.37 8.89
C ALA A 153 -1.03 -20.12 9.01
N GLY A 154 -1.82 -20.93 8.31
CA GLY A 154 -3.27 -20.81 8.28
C GLY A 154 -3.95 -22.09 7.82
N GLY A 155 -5.24 -22.02 7.46
CA GLY A 155 -6.05 -23.20 7.12
C GLY A 155 -5.58 -24.02 5.91
N GLY A 156 -4.67 -23.49 5.09
CA GLY A 156 -4.02 -24.20 3.98
C GLY A 156 -2.64 -24.79 4.32
N SER A 157 -2.14 -24.57 5.54
CA SER A 157 -0.84 -25.07 5.97
C SER A 157 -0.93 -26.57 6.27
N PRO A 158 0.06 -27.37 5.84
CA PRO A 158 0.08 -28.81 6.12
C PRO A 158 0.43 -29.13 7.59
N TYR A 159 0.87 -28.14 8.35
CA TYR A 159 1.27 -28.22 9.75
C TYR A 159 0.55 -27.20 10.59
N THR A 160 0.36 -27.49 11.87
CA THR A 160 -0.03 -26.48 12.87
C THR A 160 1.19 -25.61 13.18
N ALA A 161 1.03 -24.30 13.10
CA ALA A 161 2.10 -23.36 13.34
C ALA A 161 1.55 -22.03 13.87
N HIS A 162 2.42 -21.17 14.37
CA HIS A 162 2.03 -19.84 14.78
C HIS A 162 1.76 -18.94 13.57
N HIS A 163 0.67 -18.19 13.64
CA HIS A 163 0.25 -17.24 12.59
C HIS A 163 1.29 -16.13 12.32
N THR A 164 1.99 -15.68 13.37
CA THR A 164 2.95 -14.58 13.35
C THR A 164 4.29 -15.01 13.98
N ASN A 165 4.90 -16.01 13.43
CA ASN A 165 6.14 -16.61 13.94
C ASN A 165 7.31 -15.61 13.94
N LEU A 166 8.04 -15.50 15.03
CA LEU A 166 9.25 -14.67 15.11
C LEU A 166 10.50 -15.39 14.57
N GLY A 167 10.49 -16.71 14.48
CA GLY A 167 11.59 -17.52 14.01
C GLY A 167 11.14 -18.80 13.33
N ALA A 168 12.07 -19.55 12.74
CA ALA A 168 11.75 -20.83 12.16
C ALA A 168 11.19 -21.78 13.25
N LEU A 169 10.15 -22.53 12.91
CA LEU A 169 9.71 -23.65 13.71
C LEU A 169 10.78 -24.75 13.54
N THR A 170 11.51 -25.05 14.60
CA THR A 170 12.21 -26.33 14.71
C THR A 170 11.16 -27.34 15.15
N ILE A 171 10.83 -28.27 14.26
CA ILE A 171 10.19 -29.52 14.69
C ILE A 171 11.34 -30.33 15.29
N ASP A 172 11.43 -30.34 16.60
CA ASP A 172 12.27 -31.33 17.26
C ASP A 172 11.64 -32.70 16.99
N ASP A 173 12.39 -33.60 16.38
CA ASP A 173 12.03 -34.98 16.06
C ASP A 173 11.64 -35.78 17.30
#